data_1ba99d2e2fd9036f85519e870d11594c
#
_entry.id   1ba99d2e2fd9036f85519e870d11594c
#
_cell.length_a   1.000
_cell.length_b   1.000
_cell.length_c   1.000
_cell.angle_alpha   90.00
_cell.angle_beta   90.00
_cell.angle_gamma   90.00
#
_symmetry.space_group_name_H-M   'P 1'
#
loop_
_entity.id
_entity.type
_entity.pdbx_description
1 polymer ?
#
loop_
_entity_poly.entity_id
_entity_poly.type
_entity_poly.pdbx_seq_one_letter_code
_entity_poly.pdbx_strand_id
1 'polypeptide(L)'
;MGKILVSGGIKGGIGKSTLAANLAVLAARAGKEVLLVDADPQETTATWAAARGEQSGELAPVTTVTIVGKQIREELKRLAHKYDVVIVDAGARDTSTQRAALSVASMVLLPFPPRGPDLWTLDAVAQTISDVRTINEGLRAAAFVNRADPIGSDNAEAEAAFAEHAELIEAAPVRVGNRKGIAVAHLMGLAACEAQRPDSKAVTELNALYRYALDTGDAP
;
A
#
# COMPACT_ATOMS: atom_id res chain seq x y z
N MET A 1 -9.21 8.00 -16.29
CA MET A 1 -8.32 6.85 -16.03
C MET A 1 -8.22 6.69 -14.52
N GLY A 2 -8.49 5.48 -14.02
CA GLY A 2 -8.43 5.22 -12.58
C GLY A 2 -7.04 5.43 -11.99
N LYS A 3 -7.00 5.72 -10.70
CA LYS A 3 -5.73 5.91 -9.98
C LYS A 3 -5.02 4.57 -9.79
N ILE A 4 -3.72 4.49 -10.08
CA ILE A 4 -2.89 3.32 -9.79
C ILE A 4 -2.03 3.64 -8.56
N LEU A 5 -2.28 2.93 -7.46
CA LEU A 5 -1.56 3.03 -6.20
C LEU A 5 -0.71 1.77 -5.99
N VAL A 6 0.58 1.93 -5.74
CA VAL A 6 1.46 0.80 -5.41
C VAL A 6 1.76 0.80 -3.90
N SER A 7 1.51 -0.31 -3.23
CA SER A 7 2.07 -0.60 -1.90
C SER A 7 3.44 -1.22 -2.11
N GLY A 8 4.50 -0.42 -1.98
CA GLY A 8 5.87 -0.77 -2.39
C GLY A 8 6.87 -0.81 -1.24
N GLY A 9 8.11 -1.09 -1.59
CA GLY A 9 9.24 -1.16 -0.66
C GLY A 9 10.08 -2.41 -0.89
N ILE A 10 11.35 -2.37 -0.48
CA ILE A 10 12.34 -3.41 -0.80
C ILE A 10 12.47 -4.48 0.27
N LYS A 11 11.86 -4.29 1.45
CA LYS A 11 11.90 -5.29 2.54
C LYS A 11 10.65 -6.14 2.62
N GLY A 12 10.85 -7.40 3.02
CA GLY A 12 9.77 -8.32 3.38
C GLY A 12 9.20 -8.04 4.76
N GLY A 13 7.93 -8.38 4.96
CA GLY A 13 7.31 -8.34 6.29
C GLY A 13 6.96 -6.95 6.82
N ILE A 14 7.14 -5.88 6.06
CA ILE A 14 6.81 -4.50 6.48
C ILE A 14 5.33 -4.13 6.36
N GLY A 15 4.48 -5.06 5.92
CA GLY A 15 3.02 -4.90 5.91
C GLY A 15 2.41 -4.45 4.58
N LYS A 16 3.12 -4.51 3.46
CA LYS A 16 2.63 -4.09 2.13
C LYS A 16 1.30 -4.73 1.74
N SER A 17 1.23 -6.06 1.75
CA SER A 17 0.02 -6.82 1.38
C SER A 17 -1.16 -6.49 2.30
N THR A 18 -0.89 -6.39 3.61
CA THR A 18 -1.90 -6.01 4.60
C THR A 18 -2.46 -4.61 4.34
N LEU A 19 -1.60 -3.66 4.00
CA LEU A 19 -2.02 -2.30 3.66
C LEU A 19 -2.78 -2.27 2.34
N ALA A 20 -2.29 -2.95 1.30
CA ALA A 20 -2.96 -3.03 0.00
C ALA A 20 -4.40 -3.56 0.14
N ALA A 21 -4.59 -4.67 0.87
CA ALA A 21 -5.89 -5.26 1.13
C ALA A 21 -6.83 -4.30 1.91
N ASN A 22 -6.33 -3.65 2.98
CA ASN A 22 -7.13 -2.71 3.75
C ASN A 22 -7.54 -1.48 2.93
N LEU A 23 -6.62 -0.91 2.14
CA LEU A 23 -6.92 0.24 1.27
C LEU A 23 -7.92 -0.13 0.16
N ALA A 24 -7.82 -1.35 -0.40
CA ALA A 24 -8.77 -1.85 -1.39
C ALA A 24 -10.20 -1.94 -0.81
N VAL A 25 -10.33 -2.50 0.39
CA VAL A 25 -11.63 -2.58 1.06
C VAL A 25 -12.17 -1.19 1.41
N LEU A 26 -11.32 -0.28 1.89
CA LEU A 26 -11.76 1.09 2.21
C LEU A 26 -12.22 1.84 0.96
N ALA A 27 -11.55 1.67 -0.18
CA ALA A 27 -11.96 2.24 -1.45
C ALA A 27 -13.29 1.66 -1.94
N ALA A 28 -13.47 0.32 -1.85
CA ALA A 28 -14.72 -0.33 -2.22
C ALA A 28 -15.89 0.11 -1.32
N ARG A 29 -15.65 0.29 -0.01
CA ARG A 29 -16.65 0.85 0.93
C ARG A 29 -16.98 2.30 0.66
N ALA A 30 -16.08 3.05 0.04
CA ALA A 30 -16.33 4.40 -0.46
C ALA A 30 -17.05 4.43 -1.83
N GLY A 31 -17.53 3.27 -2.31
CA GLY A 31 -18.29 3.16 -3.56
C GLY A 31 -17.45 3.15 -4.83
N LYS A 32 -16.13 2.91 -4.73
CA LYS A 32 -15.24 2.83 -5.88
C LYS A 32 -15.22 1.42 -6.47
N GLU A 33 -15.13 1.33 -7.80
CA GLU A 33 -14.78 0.08 -8.49
C GLU A 33 -13.28 -0.17 -8.30
N VAL A 34 -12.94 -1.26 -7.59
CA VAL A 34 -11.57 -1.53 -7.11
C VAL A 34 -11.01 -2.80 -7.70
N LEU A 35 -9.78 -2.70 -8.21
CA LEU A 35 -8.94 -3.83 -8.55
C LEU A 35 -7.74 -3.90 -7.59
N LEU A 36 -7.56 -5.05 -6.95
CA LEU A 36 -6.38 -5.37 -6.15
C LEU A 36 -5.50 -6.34 -6.94
N VAL A 37 -4.27 -5.94 -7.21
CA VAL A 37 -3.31 -6.72 -8.00
C VAL A 37 -2.23 -7.29 -7.08
N ASP A 38 -2.14 -8.61 -7.01
CA ASP A 38 -0.99 -9.28 -6.39
C ASP A 38 0.15 -9.35 -7.41
N ALA A 39 1.21 -8.62 -7.15
CA ALA A 39 2.42 -8.57 -7.98
C ALA A 39 3.64 -9.19 -7.28
N ASP A 40 3.41 -9.86 -6.12
CA ASP A 40 4.45 -10.60 -5.39
C ASP A 40 4.39 -12.09 -5.75
N PRO A 41 5.51 -12.72 -6.14
CA PRO A 41 5.57 -14.17 -6.32
C PRO A 41 5.25 -14.98 -5.06
N GLN A 42 5.19 -14.37 -3.88
CA GLN A 42 4.75 -15.03 -2.64
C GLN A 42 3.23 -15.15 -2.51
N GLU A 43 2.46 -14.51 -3.38
CA GLU A 43 1.00 -14.59 -3.47
C GLU A 43 0.24 -14.35 -2.15
N THR A 44 0.78 -13.44 -1.31
CA THR A 44 0.18 -13.12 0.00
C THR A 44 -1.21 -12.50 -0.16
N THR A 45 -1.37 -11.60 -1.12
CA THR A 45 -2.66 -10.95 -1.41
C THR A 45 -3.65 -11.90 -2.06
N ALA A 46 -3.19 -12.82 -2.92
CA ALA A 46 -4.02 -13.88 -3.50
C ALA A 46 -4.53 -14.84 -2.40
N THR A 47 -3.67 -15.22 -1.45
CA THR A 47 -4.05 -16.03 -0.28
C THR A 47 -5.09 -15.29 0.58
N TRP A 48 -4.91 -14.00 0.82
CA TRP A 48 -5.90 -13.17 1.51
C TRP A 48 -7.25 -13.16 0.77
N ALA A 49 -7.23 -13.02 -0.56
CA ALA A 49 -8.45 -13.02 -1.36
C ALA A 49 -9.18 -14.36 -1.34
N ALA A 50 -8.44 -15.48 -1.33
CA ALA A 50 -9.02 -16.82 -1.18
C ALA A 50 -9.72 -16.96 0.18
N ALA A 51 -9.04 -16.58 1.28
CA ALA A 51 -9.64 -16.59 2.63
C ALA A 51 -10.87 -15.66 2.72
N ARG A 52 -10.87 -14.52 1.99
CA ARG A 52 -12.01 -13.62 1.90
C ARG A 52 -13.21 -14.28 1.23
N GLY A 53 -12.98 -15.07 0.19
CA GLY A 53 -14.04 -15.81 -0.51
C GLY A 53 -14.74 -16.88 0.34
N GLU A 54 -14.11 -17.32 1.43
CA GLU A 54 -14.67 -18.29 2.38
C GLU A 54 -15.53 -17.63 3.48
N GLN A 55 -15.46 -16.30 3.60
CA GLN A 55 -16.23 -15.58 4.62
C GLN A 55 -17.70 -15.55 4.29
N SER A 56 -18.54 -15.75 5.32
CA SER A 56 -19.98 -15.55 5.25
C SER A 56 -20.33 -14.10 5.60
N GLY A 57 -21.26 -13.50 4.85
CA GLY A 57 -21.72 -12.15 5.08
C GLY A 57 -21.47 -11.21 3.91
N GLU A 58 -22.00 -10.01 4.01
CA GLU A 58 -21.87 -8.99 2.98
C GLU A 58 -20.56 -8.23 3.17
N LEU A 59 -19.55 -8.57 2.37
CA LEU A 59 -18.26 -7.90 2.35
C LEU A 59 -18.17 -6.91 1.19
N ALA A 60 -17.37 -5.85 1.38
CA ALA A 60 -17.11 -4.91 0.31
C ALA A 60 -16.51 -5.63 -0.92
N PRO A 61 -17.03 -5.39 -2.15
CA PRO A 61 -16.56 -6.08 -3.34
C PRO A 61 -15.15 -5.62 -3.72
N VAL A 62 -14.18 -6.54 -3.74
CA VAL A 62 -12.82 -6.29 -4.20
C VAL A 62 -12.45 -7.35 -5.21
N THR A 63 -12.29 -6.94 -6.48
CA THR A 63 -11.76 -7.83 -7.50
C THR A 63 -10.25 -8.01 -7.29
N THR A 64 -9.78 -9.26 -7.24
CA THR A 64 -8.35 -9.55 -7.04
C THR A 64 -7.81 -10.39 -8.19
N VAL A 65 -6.62 -10.02 -8.70
CA VAL A 65 -5.91 -10.76 -9.76
C VAL A 65 -4.41 -10.84 -9.43
N THR A 66 -3.74 -11.88 -9.91
CA THR A 66 -2.27 -11.99 -9.82
C THR A 66 -1.66 -11.63 -11.16
N ILE A 67 -0.72 -10.66 -11.16
CA ILE A 67 0.02 -10.25 -12.36
C ILE A 67 1.49 -10.04 -11.99
N VAL A 68 2.36 -10.92 -12.46
CA VAL A 68 3.81 -10.84 -12.24
C VAL A 68 4.58 -10.64 -13.54
N GLY A 69 5.79 -10.09 -13.43
CA GLY A 69 6.66 -9.89 -14.59
C GLY A 69 6.43 -8.55 -15.30
N LYS A 70 7.19 -8.31 -16.36
CA LYS A 70 7.24 -7.00 -17.05
C LYS A 70 5.91 -6.62 -17.74
N GLN A 71 5.09 -7.60 -18.10
CA GLN A 71 3.77 -7.39 -18.71
C GLN A 71 2.80 -6.61 -17.81
N ILE A 72 3.06 -6.55 -16.49
CA ILE A 72 2.22 -5.82 -15.53
C ILE A 72 2.01 -4.36 -15.94
N ARG A 73 3.00 -3.71 -16.57
CA ARG A 73 2.90 -2.32 -17.02
C ARG A 73 1.73 -2.12 -17.98
N GLU A 74 1.65 -2.92 -19.03
CA GLU A 74 0.61 -2.76 -20.05
C GLU A 74 -0.75 -3.24 -19.53
N GLU A 75 -0.77 -4.28 -18.69
CA GLU A 75 -2.00 -4.74 -18.03
C GLU A 75 -2.56 -3.68 -17.08
N LEU A 76 -1.74 -3.02 -16.27
CA LEU A 76 -2.18 -1.95 -15.37
C LEU A 76 -2.78 -0.77 -16.16
N LYS A 77 -2.17 -0.35 -17.27
CA LYS A 77 -2.73 0.68 -18.15
C LYS A 77 -4.12 0.29 -18.66
N ARG A 78 -4.25 -0.94 -19.16
CA ARG A 78 -5.50 -1.45 -19.71
C ARG A 78 -6.60 -1.54 -18.63
N LEU A 79 -6.23 -2.03 -17.44
CA LEU A 79 -7.17 -2.24 -16.32
C LEU A 79 -7.57 -0.92 -15.67
N ALA A 80 -6.69 0.07 -15.60
CA ALA A 80 -7.01 1.39 -15.06
C ALA A 80 -8.10 2.17 -15.84
N HIS A 81 -8.49 1.71 -17.03
CA HIS A 81 -9.65 2.24 -17.74
C HIS A 81 -10.98 1.61 -17.29
N LYS A 82 -10.94 0.51 -16.53
CA LYS A 82 -12.13 -0.24 -16.10
C LYS A 82 -12.46 -0.07 -14.63
N TYR A 83 -11.51 0.42 -13.83
CA TYR A 83 -11.63 0.57 -12.39
C TYR A 83 -11.34 2.01 -11.98
N ASP A 84 -11.98 2.50 -10.93
CA ASP A 84 -11.69 3.80 -10.35
C ASP A 84 -10.33 3.82 -9.66
N VAL A 85 -9.98 2.68 -9.02
CA VAL A 85 -8.74 2.50 -8.27
C VAL A 85 -8.16 1.12 -8.55
N VAL A 86 -6.88 1.10 -8.91
CA VAL A 86 -6.07 -0.11 -9.00
C VAL A 86 -5.00 -0.06 -7.91
N ILE A 87 -5.04 -1.01 -6.98
CA ILE A 87 -4.05 -1.11 -5.91
C ILE A 87 -3.15 -2.30 -6.21
N VAL A 88 -1.84 -2.07 -6.23
CA VAL A 88 -0.83 -3.08 -6.53
C VAL A 88 -0.05 -3.41 -5.26
N ASP A 89 -0.14 -4.66 -4.82
CA ASP A 89 0.74 -5.20 -3.79
C ASP A 89 2.05 -5.63 -4.45
N ALA A 90 3.10 -4.84 -4.28
CA ALA A 90 4.39 -5.12 -4.88
C ALA A 90 5.26 -5.98 -3.96
N GLY A 91 5.97 -6.93 -4.54
CA GLY A 91 6.88 -7.82 -3.83
C GLY A 91 7.99 -7.11 -3.06
N ALA A 92 8.59 -7.85 -2.12
CA ALA A 92 9.61 -7.36 -1.20
C ALA A 92 11.02 -7.42 -1.81
N ARG A 93 11.24 -6.97 -2.99
CA ARG A 93 12.56 -6.79 -3.59
C ARG A 93 12.43 -5.82 -4.75
N ASP A 94 13.48 -5.12 -5.08
CA ASP A 94 13.53 -4.36 -6.33
C ASP A 94 13.51 -5.35 -7.51
N THR A 95 12.29 -5.65 -7.94
CA THR A 95 12.05 -6.56 -9.05
C THR A 95 11.69 -5.78 -10.30
N SER A 96 11.91 -6.40 -11.46
CA SER A 96 11.42 -5.84 -12.72
C SER A 96 9.91 -5.64 -12.74
N THR A 97 9.15 -6.44 -11.99
CA THR A 97 7.71 -6.31 -11.78
C THR A 97 7.37 -5.01 -11.04
N GLN A 98 8.05 -4.75 -9.91
CA GLN A 98 7.82 -3.52 -9.13
C GLN A 98 8.16 -2.27 -9.94
N ARG A 99 9.32 -2.23 -10.60
CA ARG A 99 9.72 -1.11 -11.46
C ARG A 99 8.73 -0.88 -12.61
N ALA A 100 8.24 -1.96 -13.24
CA ALA A 100 7.24 -1.89 -14.28
C ALA A 100 5.89 -1.34 -13.77
N ALA A 101 5.44 -1.73 -12.57
CA ALA A 101 4.24 -1.17 -11.94
C ALA A 101 4.42 0.32 -11.60
N LEU A 102 5.54 0.70 -11.00
CA LEU A 102 5.85 2.09 -10.66
C LEU A 102 5.92 3.00 -11.90
N SER A 103 6.32 2.47 -13.06
CA SER A 103 6.42 3.26 -14.30
C SER A 103 5.07 3.78 -14.83
N VAL A 104 3.95 3.33 -14.27
CA VAL A 104 2.59 3.76 -14.63
C VAL A 104 1.74 4.14 -13.41
N ALA A 105 2.31 4.05 -12.21
CA ALA A 105 1.61 4.40 -10.99
C ALA A 105 1.46 5.91 -10.84
N SER A 106 0.35 6.35 -10.24
CA SER A 106 0.16 7.73 -9.79
C SER A 106 0.82 7.97 -8.44
N MET A 107 0.89 6.92 -7.61
CA MET A 107 1.48 7.01 -6.28
C MET A 107 2.07 5.68 -5.82
N VAL A 108 3.16 5.75 -5.04
CA VAL A 108 3.64 4.63 -4.24
C VAL A 108 3.62 4.99 -2.77
N LEU A 109 3.04 4.11 -1.96
CA LEU A 109 3.10 4.14 -0.50
C LEU A 109 4.23 3.23 -0.02
N LEU A 110 5.09 3.77 0.80
CA LEU A 110 6.30 3.14 1.32
C LEU A 110 6.18 2.99 2.85
N PRO A 111 5.67 1.85 3.33
CA PRO A 111 5.60 1.59 4.77
C PRO A 111 6.97 1.29 5.33
N PHE A 112 7.35 1.98 6.42
CA PHE A 112 8.57 1.73 7.15
C PHE A 112 8.24 1.44 8.62
N PRO A 113 8.59 0.26 9.16
CA PRO A 113 8.65 0.08 10.60
C PRO A 113 9.70 1.02 11.21
N PRO A 114 9.47 1.57 12.41
CA PRO A 114 10.42 2.47 13.05
C PRO A 114 11.60 1.69 13.64
N ARG A 115 12.39 1.07 12.77
CA ARG A 115 13.55 0.23 13.14
C ARG A 115 14.74 0.63 12.28
N GLY A 116 15.88 0.86 12.90
CA GLY A 116 17.11 1.27 12.20
C GLY A 116 17.41 0.44 10.94
N PRO A 117 17.43 -0.92 11.00
CA PRO A 117 17.70 -1.74 9.82
C PRO A 117 16.69 -1.58 8.68
N ASP A 118 15.46 -1.12 8.95
CA ASP A 118 14.46 -0.84 7.92
C ASP A 118 14.73 0.52 7.27
N LEU A 119 15.12 1.50 8.06
CA LEU A 119 15.47 2.86 7.59
C LEU A 119 16.74 2.87 6.72
N TRP A 120 17.68 1.97 6.94
CA TRP A 120 18.88 1.85 6.09
C TRP A 120 18.56 1.53 4.62
N THR A 121 17.34 1.18 4.30
CA THR A 121 16.91 0.94 2.93
C THR A 121 16.38 2.18 2.22
N LEU A 122 16.27 3.32 2.92
CA LEU A 122 15.73 4.56 2.36
C LEU A 122 16.53 5.05 1.15
N ASP A 123 17.85 5.03 1.21
CA ASP A 123 18.72 5.42 0.08
C ASP A 123 18.43 4.58 -1.17
N ALA A 124 18.32 3.27 -1.01
CA ALA A 124 18.05 2.38 -2.13
C ALA A 124 16.62 2.58 -2.70
N VAL A 125 15.66 2.87 -1.82
CA VAL A 125 14.29 3.21 -2.24
C VAL A 125 14.28 4.56 -2.97
N ALA A 126 14.95 5.58 -2.44
CA ALA A 126 15.07 6.90 -3.06
C ALA A 126 15.72 6.81 -4.44
N GLN A 127 16.78 6.01 -4.58
CA GLN A 127 17.41 5.75 -5.89
C GLN A 127 16.43 5.09 -6.87
N THR A 128 15.65 4.08 -6.40
CA THR A 128 14.63 3.43 -7.23
C THR A 128 13.57 4.43 -7.70
N ILE A 129 13.10 5.33 -6.82
CA ILE A 129 12.13 6.38 -7.18
C ILE A 129 12.73 7.36 -8.20
N SER A 130 13.98 7.78 -7.99
CA SER A 130 14.70 8.65 -8.93
C SER A 130 14.79 8.02 -10.32
N ASP A 131 15.21 6.74 -10.40
CA ASP A 131 15.30 6.00 -11.66
C ASP A 131 13.93 5.92 -12.35
N VAL A 132 12.86 5.60 -11.61
CA VAL A 132 11.51 5.48 -12.17
C VAL A 132 10.97 6.81 -12.65
N ARG A 133 11.27 7.92 -11.97
CA ARG A 133 10.85 9.27 -12.39
C ARG A 133 11.43 9.72 -13.72
N THR A 134 12.50 9.11 -14.20
CA THR A 134 12.99 9.34 -15.58
C THR A 134 12.00 8.87 -16.66
N ILE A 135 11.07 7.97 -16.30
CA ILE A 135 10.06 7.37 -17.18
C ILE A 135 8.64 7.83 -16.79
N ASN A 136 8.41 8.07 -15.51
CA ASN A 136 7.11 8.47 -14.93
C ASN A 136 7.33 9.68 -14.01
N GLU A 137 7.46 10.86 -14.59
CA GLU A 137 7.71 12.12 -13.87
C GLU A 137 6.61 12.44 -12.85
N GLY A 138 5.38 12.00 -13.12
CA GLY A 138 4.22 12.23 -12.26
C GLY A 138 4.11 11.29 -11.06
N LEU A 139 5.05 10.36 -10.86
CA LEU A 139 5.01 9.44 -9.73
C LEU A 139 5.20 10.19 -8.41
N ARG A 140 4.16 10.17 -7.55
CA ARG A 140 4.29 10.58 -6.16
C ARG A 140 4.78 9.39 -5.33
N ALA A 141 5.75 9.63 -4.45
CA ALA A 141 6.24 8.63 -3.51
C ALA A 141 6.11 9.18 -2.09
N ALA A 142 5.48 8.40 -1.20
CA ALA A 142 5.26 8.82 0.18
C ALA A 142 5.66 7.71 1.16
N ALA A 143 6.56 8.03 2.09
CA ALA A 143 6.92 7.18 3.21
C ALA A 143 6.07 7.51 4.43
N PHE A 144 5.77 6.51 5.23
CA PHE A 144 5.09 6.68 6.51
C PHE A 144 5.51 5.60 7.51
N VAL A 145 5.34 5.91 8.79
CA VAL A 145 5.62 4.95 9.86
C VAL A 145 4.51 3.91 9.92
N ASN A 146 4.85 2.68 9.57
CA ASN A 146 3.99 1.51 9.73
C ASN A 146 4.48 0.65 10.89
N ARG A 147 3.56 -0.01 11.58
CA ARG A 147 3.85 -0.71 12.85
C ARG A 147 4.44 0.25 13.90
N ALA A 148 3.92 1.47 13.94
CA ALA A 148 4.35 2.48 14.88
C ALA A 148 4.28 1.97 16.33
N ASP A 149 5.29 2.31 17.10
CA ASP A 149 5.32 2.01 18.52
C ASP A 149 4.41 2.96 19.31
N PRO A 150 3.75 2.49 20.36
CA PRO A 150 2.85 3.32 21.16
C PRO A 150 3.61 4.38 22.01
N ILE A 151 4.88 4.16 22.29
CA ILE A 151 5.75 5.01 23.10
C ILE A 151 7.18 4.97 22.57
N GLY A 152 7.98 5.96 22.91
CA GLY A 152 9.39 6.04 22.52
C GLY A 152 9.64 7.07 21.41
N SER A 153 10.92 7.26 21.05
CA SER A 153 11.40 8.21 20.04
C SER A 153 11.45 7.63 18.62
N ASP A 154 11.45 6.31 18.49
CA ASP A 154 11.72 5.58 17.22
C ASP A 154 10.84 6.05 16.06
N ASN A 155 9.56 6.36 16.33
CA ASN A 155 8.65 6.89 15.30
C ASN A 155 9.12 8.27 14.78
N ALA A 156 9.54 9.15 15.68
CA ALA A 156 10.01 10.48 15.30
C ALA A 156 11.37 10.42 14.61
N GLU A 157 12.23 9.49 15.00
CA GLU A 157 13.51 9.23 14.33
C GLU A 157 13.30 8.73 12.91
N ALA A 158 12.31 7.84 12.69
CA ALA A 158 11.93 7.39 11.36
C ALA A 158 11.42 8.53 10.48
N GLU A 159 10.56 9.40 11.02
CA GLU A 159 10.04 10.57 10.30
C GLU A 159 11.16 11.59 9.96
N ALA A 160 12.12 11.76 10.87
CA ALA A 160 13.29 12.59 10.60
C ALA A 160 14.14 12.03 9.46
N ALA A 161 14.33 10.70 9.41
CA ALA A 161 15.01 10.05 8.29
C ALA A 161 14.27 10.23 6.95
N PHE A 162 12.92 10.23 6.94
CA PHE A 162 12.17 10.52 5.70
C PHE A 162 12.42 11.95 5.22
N ALA A 163 12.57 12.92 6.14
CA ALA A 163 12.82 14.30 5.78
C ALA A 163 14.17 14.53 5.07
N GLU A 164 15.15 13.66 5.30
CA GLU A 164 16.43 13.68 4.59
C GLU A 164 16.28 13.37 3.09
N HIS A 165 15.18 12.71 2.70
CA HIS A 165 14.87 12.34 1.32
C HIS A 165 13.68 13.12 0.73
N ALA A 166 13.29 14.27 1.31
CA ALA A 166 12.07 15.00 0.99
C ALA A 166 11.96 15.45 -0.49
N GLU A 167 13.07 15.57 -1.21
CA GLU A 167 13.07 15.88 -2.65
C GLU A 167 12.48 14.74 -3.51
N LEU A 168 12.61 13.51 -3.04
CA LEU A 168 12.19 12.31 -3.78
C LEU A 168 10.99 11.61 -3.14
N ILE A 169 10.87 11.66 -1.81
CA ILE A 169 9.90 10.89 -1.02
C ILE A 169 9.23 11.84 -0.02
N GLU A 170 7.92 12.04 -0.17
CA GLU A 170 7.14 12.81 0.80
C GLU A 170 7.06 12.05 2.14
N ALA A 171 7.14 12.75 3.26
CA ALA A 171 6.77 12.19 4.55
C ALA A 171 5.25 12.32 4.73
N ALA A 172 4.51 11.22 4.62
CA ALA A 172 3.07 11.27 4.85
C ALA A 172 2.76 11.51 6.32
N PRO A 173 1.85 12.44 6.66
CA PRO A 173 1.53 12.80 8.05
C PRO A 173 0.61 11.76 8.71
N VAL A 174 0.92 10.49 8.53
CA VAL A 174 0.11 9.36 9.00
C VAL A 174 1.01 8.31 9.61
N ARG A 175 0.59 7.76 10.75
CA ARG A 175 1.20 6.56 11.36
C ARG A 175 0.17 5.46 11.43
N VAL A 176 0.57 4.23 11.12
CA VAL A 176 -0.24 3.02 11.35
C VAL A 176 0.43 2.22 12.46
N GLY A 177 -0.25 2.05 13.58
CA GLY A 177 0.29 1.39 14.76
C GLY A 177 0.50 -0.12 14.56
N ASN A 178 1.39 -0.70 15.38
CA ASN A 178 1.57 -2.14 15.44
C ASN A 178 0.39 -2.78 16.19
N ARG A 179 -0.69 -3.08 15.45
CA ARG A 179 -1.96 -3.52 16.04
C ARG A 179 -2.29 -4.96 15.69
N LYS A 180 -2.49 -5.77 16.73
CA LYS A 180 -2.89 -7.18 16.58
C LYS A 180 -4.19 -7.34 15.77
N GLY A 181 -5.13 -6.39 15.92
CA GLY A 181 -6.41 -6.41 15.19
C GLY A 181 -6.26 -6.38 13.68
N ILE A 182 -5.29 -5.62 13.16
CA ILE A 182 -4.99 -5.57 11.71
C ILE A 182 -4.49 -6.95 11.24
N ALA A 183 -3.54 -7.54 11.97
CA ALA A 183 -2.96 -8.83 11.59
C ALA A 183 -3.99 -9.98 11.65
N VAL A 184 -4.82 -10.00 12.69
CA VAL A 184 -5.87 -11.03 12.84
C VAL A 184 -6.93 -10.91 11.75
N ALA A 185 -7.41 -9.70 11.46
CA ALA A 185 -8.35 -9.48 10.36
C ALA A 185 -7.77 -9.94 9.02
N HIS A 186 -6.53 -9.58 8.73
CA HIS A 186 -5.85 -9.97 7.49
C HIS A 186 -5.75 -11.50 7.32
N LEU A 187 -5.41 -12.24 8.37
CA LEU A 187 -5.37 -13.72 8.32
C LEU A 187 -6.72 -14.35 7.99
N MET A 188 -7.80 -13.66 8.28
CA MET A 188 -9.17 -14.13 7.99
C MET A 188 -9.71 -13.60 6.63
N GLY A 189 -8.90 -13.01 5.78
CA GLY A 189 -9.37 -12.41 4.54
C GLY A 189 -10.19 -11.13 4.71
N LEU A 190 -10.13 -10.51 5.89
CA LEU A 190 -10.86 -9.29 6.23
C LEU A 190 -9.93 -8.07 6.26
N ALA A 191 -10.49 -6.89 6.02
CA ALA A 191 -9.86 -5.64 6.43
C ALA A 191 -10.14 -5.36 7.91
N ALA A 192 -9.33 -4.51 8.54
CA ALA A 192 -9.49 -4.18 9.96
C ALA A 192 -10.87 -3.60 10.30
N CYS A 193 -11.50 -2.88 9.36
CA CYS A 193 -12.84 -2.32 9.53
C CYS A 193 -13.99 -3.33 9.36
N GLU A 194 -13.69 -4.53 8.87
CA GLU A 194 -14.67 -5.62 8.66
C GLU A 194 -14.62 -6.68 9.78
N ALA A 195 -13.64 -6.57 10.67
CA ALA A 195 -13.53 -7.49 11.80
C ALA A 195 -14.80 -7.44 12.68
N GLN A 196 -15.20 -8.55 13.26
CA GLN A 196 -16.37 -8.62 14.15
C GLN A 196 -16.29 -7.62 15.33
N ARG A 197 -15.07 -7.34 15.81
CA ARG A 197 -14.76 -6.32 16.82
C ARG A 197 -13.60 -5.48 16.31
N PRO A 198 -13.89 -4.43 15.51
CA PRO A 198 -12.85 -3.60 14.94
C PRO A 198 -12.06 -2.84 16.02
N ASP A 199 -10.74 -2.82 15.88
CA ASP A 199 -9.91 -1.90 16.65
C ASP A 199 -10.13 -0.48 16.10
N SER A 200 -10.81 0.37 16.86
CA SER A 200 -11.18 1.72 16.42
C SER A 200 -9.98 2.58 16.03
N LYS A 201 -8.85 2.42 16.74
CA LYS A 201 -7.63 3.16 16.43
C LYS A 201 -7.02 2.67 15.10
N ALA A 202 -6.99 1.34 14.89
CA ALA A 202 -6.55 0.77 13.61
C ALA A 202 -7.39 1.29 12.45
N VAL A 203 -8.70 1.30 12.61
CA VAL A 203 -9.64 1.80 11.58
C VAL A 203 -9.41 3.28 11.32
N THR A 204 -9.24 4.11 12.34
CA THR A 204 -8.96 5.54 12.19
C THR A 204 -7.66 5.80 11.43
N GLU A 205 -6.58 5.09 11.79
CA GLU A 205 -5.26 5.24 11.17
C GLU A 205 -5.26 4.80 9.69
N LEU A 206 -5.91 3.66 9.40
CA LEU A 206 -6.04 3.17 8.02
C LEU A 206 -6.93 4.08 7.16
N ASN A 207 -7.99 4.66 7.72
CA ASN A 207 -8.80 5.67 7.04
C ASN A 207 -8.00 6.96 6.77
N ALA A 208 -7.15 7.39 7.70
CA ALA A 208 -6.27 8.54 7.47
C ALA A 208 -5.30 8.28 6.31
N LEU A 209 -4.71 7.07 6.26
CA LEU A 209 -3.83 6.65 5.17
C LEU A 209 -4.59 6.57 3.83
N TYR A 210 -5.82 6.03 3.84
CA TYR A 210 -6.68 5.97 2.65
C TYR A 210 -6.97 7.37 2.10
N ARG A 211 -7.38 8.30 2.96
CA ARG A 211 -7.65 9.68 2.55
C ARG A 211 -6.41 10.36 1.97
N TYR A 212 -5.28 10.22 2.62
CA TYR A 212 -4.02 10.77 2.13
C TYR A 212 -3.64 10.22 0.75
N ALA A 213 -3.82 8.92 0.51
CA ALA A 213 -3.39 8.27 -0.71
C ALA A 213 -4.38 8.39 -1.87
N LEU A 214 -5.67 8.30 -1.60
CA LEU A 214 -6.70 8.10 -2.63
C LEU A 214 -7.77 9.18 -2.64
N ASP A 215 -8.04 9.81 -1.49
CA ASP A 215 -9.05 10.86 -1.36
C ASP A 215 -8.38 12.26 -1.43
N THR A 216 -7.42 12.42 -2.36
CA THR A 216 -6.96 13.76 -2.71
C THR A 216 -8.11 14.46 -3.38
N GLY A 217 -8.88 15.22 -2.58
CA GLY A 217 -10.08 15.85 -3.01
C GLY A 217 -9.89 16.51 -4.37
N ASP A 218 -10.74 16.15 -5.31
CA ASP A 218 -11.32 17.12 -6.18
C ASP A 218 -12.11 18.03 -5.22
N ALA A 219 -11.44 19.01 -4.64
CA ALA A 219 -12.13 20.13 -4.01
C ALA A 219 -12.98 20.79 -5.09
N PRO A 220 -14.24 21.07 -4.79
CA PRO A 220 -15.14 21.69 -5.74
C PRO A 220 -14.65 23.04 -6.21
#